data_df7a59f0d3c21af1f071eb5db91b9d5c
#
_entry.id   df7a59f0d3c21af1f071eb5db91b9d5c
#
_cell.length_a   1.000
_cell.length_b   1.000
_cell.length_c   1.000
_cell.angle_alpha   90.00
_cell.angle_beta   90.00
_cell.angle_gamma   90.00
#
_symmetry.space_group_name_H-M   'P 1'
#
loop_
_entity.id
_entity.type
_entity.pdbx_description
1 polymer ?
#
loop_
_entity_poly.entity_id
_entity_poly.type
_entity_poly.pdbx_seq_one_letter_code
_entity_poly.pdbx_strand_id
1 'polypeptide(L)'
;MAMLFFSVLLLELAILVRGAACASARCSITTDQFLKIVDKKAPSGRYSAAGTSGFPAAECSVCLSPFEEGDEVRKLKCKHTFHKGCVDTWLQQDSATCPLCRRPVLPVDVVVKHRNHQLRESYDGGDEEITIMLYALHGNFLRRFYRFL
;
A
#
# COMPACT_ATOMS: atom_id res chain seq x y z
N MET A 1 41.05 15.38 -21.17
CA MET A 1 40.90 15.22 -19.72
C MET A 1 39.46 15.51 -19.27
N ALA A 2 38.85 16.68 -19.55
CA ALA A 2 37.49 17.03 -19.14
C ALA A 2 36.42 16.05 -19.61
N MET A 3 36.50 15.55 -20.86
CA MET A 3 35.53 14.58 -21.42
C MET A 3 35.49 13.24 -20.68
N LEU A 4 36.64 12.75 -20.21
CA LEU A 4 36.70 11.51 -19.43
C LEU A 4 36.07 11.66 -18.05
N PHE A 5 36.29 12.77 -17.37
CA PHE A 5 35.64 13.07 -16.09
C PHE A 5 34.13 13.15 -16.23
N PHE A 6 33.61 13.77 -17.28
CA PHE A 6 32.16 13.87 -17.53
C PHE A 6 31.54 12.52 -17.83
N SER A 7 32.22 11.64 -18.54
CA SER A 7 31.77 10.29 -18.85
C SER A 7 31.72 9.42 -17.59
N VAL A 8 32.71 9.51 -16.72
CA VAL A 8 32.73 8.78 -15.44
C VAL A 8 31.61 9.28 -14.53
N LEU A 9 31.41 10.59 -14.42
CA LEU A 9 30.32 11.16 -13.58
C LEU A 9 28.95 10.72 -14.06
N LEU A 10 28.70 10.68 -15.38
CA LEU A 10 27.44 10.18 -15.94
C LEU A 10 27.24 8.69 -15.67
N LEU A 11 28.29 7.90 -15.72
CA LEU A 11 28.24 6.47 -15.40
C LEU A 11 27.91 6.22 -13.91
N GLU A 12 28.55 6.96 -13.02
CA GLU A 12 28.28 6.94 -11.58
C GLU A 12 26.83 7.33 -11.29
N LEU A 13 26.34 8.41 -11.92
CA LEU A 13 24.95 8.84 -11.77
C LEU A 13 23.95 7.79 -12.29
N ALA A 14 24.25 7.15 -13.42
CA ALA A 14 23.44 6.08 -13.98
C ALA A 14 23.40 4.84 -13.06
N ILE A 15 24.50 4.49 -12.40
CA ILE A 15 24.60 3.40 -11.43
C ILE A 15 23.78 3.73 -10.19
N LEU A 16 23.87 4.97 -9.67
CA LEU A 16 23.10 5.42 -8.50
C LEU A 16 21.60 5.42 -8.79
N VAL A 17 21.17 5.91 -9.96
CA VAL A 17 19.75 5.91 -10.39
C VAL A 17 19.23 4.48 -10.55
N ARG A 18 20.00 3.58 -11.16
CA ARG A 18 19.63 2.16 -11.29
C ARG A 18 19.59 1.46 -9.93
N GLY A 19 20.53 1.76 -9.05
CA GLY A 19 20.54 1.24 -7.68
C GLY A 19 19.32 1.67 -6.88
N ALA A 20 18.94 2.94 -6.96
CA ALA A 20 17.75 3.48 -6.32
C ALA A 20 16.46 2.88 -6.89
N ALA A 21 16.35 2.71 -8.20
CA ALA A 21 15.21 2.07 -8.85
C ALA A 21 15.08 0.58 -8.47
N CYS A 22 16.19 -0.13 -8.39
CA CYS A 22 16.21 -1.55 -7.98
C CYS A 22 15.88 -1.72 -6.48
N ALA A 23 16.34 -0.84 -5.61
CA ALA A 23 15.97 -0.83 -4.19
C ALA A 23 14.49 -0.52 -4.01
N SER A 24 13.94 0.41 -4.79
CA SER A 24 12.52 0.78 -4.79
C SER A 24 11.61 -0.36 -5.28
N ALA A 25 12.05 -1.16 -6.27
CA ALA A 25 11.27 -2.32 -6.76
C ALA A 25 11.17 -3.45 -5.72
N ARG A 26 12.20 -3.64 -4.88
CA ARG A 26 12.17 -4.62 -3.77
C ARG A 26 11.35 -4.15 -2.57
N CYS A 27 10.91 -2.90 -2.55
CA CYS A 27 10.20 -2.29 -1.44
C CYS A 27 8.68 -2.20 -1.68
N SER A 28 8.13 -2.94 -2.64
CA SER A 28 6.69 -2.97 -2.92
C SER A 28 6.13 -4.40 -2.87
N ILE A 29 4.91 -4.55 -2.41
CA ILE A 29 4.16 -5.82 -2.40
C ILE A 29 2.81 -5.60 -3.08
N THR A 30 2.38 -6.57 -3.88
CA THR A 30 1.08 -6.54 -4.55
C THR A 30 -0.06 -6.69 -3.55
N THR A 31 -1.28 -6.31 -3.96
CA THR A 31 -2.51 -6.49 -3.17
C THR A 31 -2.73 -7.95 -2.78
N ASP A 32 -2.45 -8.89 -3.67
CA ASP A 32 -2.52 -10.33 -3.41
C ASP A 32 -1.55 -10.79 -2.32
N GLN A 33 -0.30 -10.30 -2.37
CA GLN A 33 0.70 -10.60 -1.35
C GLN A 33 0.32 -9.99 -0.01
N PHE A 34 -0.24 -8.78 -0.02
CA PHE A 34 -0.74 -8.11 1.18
C PHE A 34 -1.86 -8.92 1.83
N LEU A 35 -2.88 -9.37 1.07
CA LEU A 35 -3.98 -10.18 1.59
C LEU A 35 -3.51 -11.54 2.12
N LYS A 36 -2.53 -12.19 1.50
CA LYS A 36 -1.91 -13.41 2.03
C LYS A 36 -1.23 -13.17 3.39
N ILE A 37 -0.64 -12.00 3.60
CA ILE A 37 -0.07 -11.64 4.91
C ILE A 37 -1.18 -11.38 5.93
N VAL A 38 -2.28 -10.73 5.52
CA VAL A 38 -3.48 -10.56 6.36
C VAL A 38 -4.04 -11.91 6.80
N ASP A 39 -4.22 -12.86 5.88
CA ASP A 39 -4.70 -14.21 6.16
C ASP A 39 -3.81 -14.96 7.17
N LYS A 40 -2.51 -14.81 7.05
CA LYS A 40 -1.56 -15.41 7.99
C LYS A 40 -1.64 -14.78 9.40
N LYS A 41 -1.96 -13.50 9.51
CA LYS A 41 -1.99 -12.77 10.78
C LYS A 41 -3.36 -12.82 11.48
N ALA A 42 -4.42 -12.87 10.69
CA ALA A 42 -5.82 -12.93 11.14
C ALA A 42 -6.60 -13.82 10.16
N PRO A 43 -6.56 -15.15 10.34
CA PRO A 43 -7.24 -16.08 9.45
C PRO A 43 -8.75 -15.83 9.46
N SER A 44 -9.38 -16.06 8.32
CA SER A 44 -10.85 -16.04 8.22
C SER A 44 -11.46 -17.35 8.72
N GLY A 45 -12.70 -17.28 9.15
CA GLY A 45 -13.50 -18.42 9.54
C GLY A 45 -14.96 -18.23 9.14
N ARG A 46 -15.76 -19.25 9.31
CA ARG A 46 -17.21 -19.13 9.13
C ARG A 46 -17.89 -18.75 10.44
N TYR A 47 -18.82 -17.82 10.35
CA TYR A 47 -19.66 -17.45 11.49
C TYR A 47 -20.66 -18.57 11.80
N SER A 48 -20.82 -18.89 13.09
CA SER A 48 -21.87 -19.79 13.56
C SER A 48 -22.57 -19.18 14.77
N ALA A 49 -23.87 -19.02 14.65
CA ALA A 49 -24.74 -18.50 15.70
C ALA A 49 -24.89 -19.48 16.87
N ALA A 50 -24.66 -20.77 16.66
CA ALA A 50 -24.83 -21.82 17.69
C ALA A 50 -23.88 -21.66 18.89
N GLY A 51 -22.79 -20.89 18.75
CA GLY A 51 -21.83 -20.62 19.86
C GLY A 51 -22.11 -19.36 20.67
N THR A 52 -23.13 -18.58 20.35
CA THR A 52 -23.39 -17.23 20.90
C THR A 52 -24.74 -17.14 21.64
N SER A 53 -25.18 -18.21 22.31
CA SER A 53 -26.39 -18.15 23.11
C SER A 53 -26.28 -17.11 24.23
N GLY A 54 -26.95 -15.97 24.06
CA GLY A 54 -27.11 -14.95 25.08
C GLY A 54 -26.55 -13.53 24.79
N PHE A 55 -25.93 -13.30 23.67
CA PHE A 55 -25.52 -11.94 23.23
C PHE A 55 -26.44 -11.41 22.12
N PRO A 56 -26.68 -10.07 22.06
CA PRO A 56 -27.37 -9.48 20.92
C PRO A 56 -26.65 -9.87 19.63
N ALA A 57 -27.41 -10.06 18.54
CA ALA A 57 -26.87 -10.47 17.24
C ALA A 57 -25.62 -9.63 16.94
N ALA A 58 -24.47 -10.30 16.83
CA ALA A 58 -23.23 -9.62 16.53
C ALA A 58 -23.31 -9.03 15.13
N GLU A 59 -22.97 -7.77 14.97
CA GLU A 59 -23.03 -7.05 13.72
C GLU A 59 -21.62 -6.60 13.25
N CYS A 60 -21.46 -6.47 11.95
CA CYS A 60 -20.25 -5.93 11.36
C CYS A 60 -20.26 -4.40 11.42
N SER A 61 -19.42 -3.79 12.23
CA SER A 61 -19.36 -2.33 12.39
C SER A 61 -18.86 -1.57 11.13
N VAL A 62 -18.49 -2.26 10.06
CA VAL A 62 -18.08 -1.62 8.79
C VAL A 62 -19.29 -1.44 7.88
N CYS A 63 -20.12 -2.48 7.69
CA CYS A 63 -21.32 -2.43 6.86
C CYS A 63 -22.62 -2.27 7.65
N LEU A 64 -22.56 -2.35 8.98
CA LEU A 64 -23.71 -2.25 9.90
C LEU A 64 -24.77 -3.35 9.69
N SER A 65 -24.36 -4.47 9.11
CA SER A 65 -25.23 -5.62 8.90
C SER A 65 -24.95 -6.71 9.95
N PRO A 66 -25.97 -7.45 10.40
CA PRO A 66 -25.78 -8.60 11.29
C PRO A 66 -24.98 -9.69 10.58
N PHE A 67 -24.30 -10.52 11.37
CA PHE A 67 -23.68 -11.74 10.83
C PHE A 67 -24.73 -12.82 10.63
N GLU A 68 -24.73 -13.45 9.46
CA GLU A 68 -25.56 -14.59 9.14
C GLU A 68 -24.80 -15.91 9.29
N GLU A 69 -25.52 -17.00 9.47
CA GLU A 69 -24.91 -18.34 9.59
C GLU A 69 -24.16 -18.69 8.32
N GLY A 70 -22.89 -19.03 8.47
CA GLY A 70 -22.00 -19.39 7.36
C GLY A 70 -21.25 -18.23 6.72
N ASP A 71 -21.47 -16.98 7.15
CA ASP A 71 -20.71 -15.82 6.68
C ASP A 71 -19.21 -15.98 6.87
N GLU A 72 -18.44 -15.54 5.89
CA GLU A 72 -17.00 -15.45 6.05
C GLU A 72 -16.64 -14.24 6.92
N VAL A 73 -16.15 -14.50 8.11
CA VAL A 73 -15.76 -13.48 9.09
C VAL A 73 -14.26 -13.55 9.38
N ARG A 74 -13.70 -12.41 9.74
CA ARG A 74 -12.32 -12.29 10.18
C ARG A 74 -12.27 -11.71 11.59
N LYS A 75 -11.67 -12.44 12.52
CA LYS A 75 -11.46 -11.99 13.90
C LYS A 75 -10.04 -11.48 14.04
N LEU A 76 -9.89 -10.20 14.38
CA LEU A 76 -8.60 -9.59 14.60
C LEU A 76 -8.02 -9.96 15.98
N LYS A 77 -6.72 -9.75 16.18
CA LYS A 77 -6.05 -9.99 17.48
C LYS A 77 -6.64 -9.19 18.64
N CYS A 78 -7.25 -8.05 18.36
CA CYS A 78 -7.98 -7.24 19.33
C CYS A 78 -9.37 -7.80 19.67
N LYS A 79 -9.74 -8.96 19.15
CA LYS A 79 -10.99 -9.70 19.31
C LYS A 79 -12.21 -9.09 18.59
N HIS A 80 -12.06 -7.99 17.89
CA HIS A 80 -13.10 -7.45 17.02
C HIS A 80 -13.28 -8.32 15.78
N THR A 81 -14.54 -8.55 15.41
CA THR A 81 -14.92 -9.41 14.28
C THR A 81 -15.65 -8.58 13.22
N PHE A 82 -15.40 -8.87 11.95
CA PHE A 82 -16.00 -8.19 10.81
C PHE A 82 -16.23 -9.21 9.70
N HIS A 83 -17.08 -8.91 8.74
CA HIS A 83 -17.10 -9.68 7.49
C HIS A 83 -15.72 -9.60 6.84
N LYS A 84 -15.25 -10.71 6.32
CA LYS A 84 -13.92 -10.80 5.68
C LYS A 84 -13.73 -9.73 4.61
N GLY A 85 -14.69 -9.61 3.67
CA GLY A 85 -14.63 -8.61 2.60
C GLY A 85 -14.57 -7.16 3.13
N CYS A 86 -15.35 -6.85 4.17
CA CYS A 86 -15.38 -5.51 4.76
C CYS A 86 -14.03 -5.12 5.38
N VAL A 87 -13.45 -5.98 6.20
CA VAL A 87 -12.18 -5.66 6.84
C VAL A 87 -11.00 -5.77 5.88
N ASP A 88 -11.02 -6.66 4.91
CA ASP A 88 -9.96 -6.78 3.90
C ASP A 88 -9.89 -5.50 3.04
N THR A 89 -11.04 -4.96 2.62
CA THR A 89 -11.12 -3.67 1.92
C THR A 89 -10.62 -2.52 2.79
N TRP A 90 -11.07 -2.46 4.05
CA TRP A 90 -10.61 -1.46 5.01
C TRP A 90 -9.09 -1.46 5.19
N LEU A 91 -8.50 -2.62 5.40
CA LEU A 91 -7.06 -2.77 5.62
C LEU A 91 -6.22 -2.37 4.40
N GLN A 92 -6.77 -2.49 3.19
CA GLN A 92 -6.11 -2.08 1.96
C GLN A 92 -6.12 -0.57 1.74
N GLN A 93 -7.19 0.11 2.18
CA GLN A 93 -7.39 1.54 1.92
C GLN A 93 -6.69 2.43 2.94
N ASP A 94 -6.58 1.97 4.20
CA ASP A 94 -6.12 2.78 5.31
C ASP A 94 -4.79 2.23 5.91
N SER A 95 -4.51 2.62 7.12
CA SER A 95 -3.25 2.32 7.84
C SER A 95 -3.12 0.87 8.30
N ALA A 96 -3.91 -0.07 7.77
CA ALA A 96 -3.99 -1.47 8.18
C ALA A 96 -4.23 -1.62 9.70
N THR A 97 -5.17 -0.84 10.22
CA THR A 97 -5.59 -0.83 11.63
C THR A 97 -7.01 -1.38 11.80
N CYS A 98 -7.34 -1.80 13.01
CA CYS A 98 -8.71 -2.22 13.33
C CYS A 98 -9.70 -1.04 13.20
N PRO A 99 -10.83 -1.20 12.50
CA PRO A 99 -11.85 -0.16 12.35
C PRO A 99 -12.40 0.39 13.67
N LEU A 100 -12.50 -0.44 14.72
CA LEU A 100 -13.07 -0.05 16.00
C LEU A 100 -12.06 0.52 16.99
N CYS A 101 -10.92 -0.15 17.19
CA CYS A 101 -9.97 0.24 18.24
C CYS A 101 -8.64 0.79 17.70
N ARG A 102 -8.47 0.90 16.38
CA ARG A 102 -7.30 1.43 15.69
C ARG A 102 -5.97 0.72 16.00
N ARG A 103 -6.02 -0.45 16.65
CA ARG A 103 -4.81 -1.25 16.88
C ARG A 103 -4.24 -1.73 15.54
N PRO A 104 -2.92 -1.64 15.33
CA PRO A 104 -2.28 -2.13 14.12
C PRO A 104 -2.53 -3.63 13.94
N VAL A 105 -2.94 -4.03 12.74
CA VAL A 105 -3.16 -5.43 12.34
C VAL A 105 -1.90 -6.00 11.72
N LEU A 106 -1.19 -5.17 10.94
CA LEU A 106 0.03 -5.52 10.25
C LEU A 106 1.21 -4.66 10.69
N PRO A 107 2.45 -5.16 10.52
CA PRO A 107 3.66 -4.37 10.73
C PRO A 107 3.74 -3.19 9.74
N VAL A 108 4.31 -2.09 10.19
CA VAL A 108 4.41 -0.83 9.40
C VAL A 108 5.15 -1.04 8.08
N ASP A 109 6.18 -1.87 8.06
CA ASP A 109 6.96 -2.16 6.84
C ASP A 109 6.11 -2.81 5.74
N VAL A 110 5.18 -3.69 6.10
CA VAL A 110 4.23 -4.32 5.16
C VAL A 110 3.26 -3.27 4.60
N VAL A 111 2.73 -2.40 5.47
CA VAL A 111 1.81 -1.34 5.07
C VAL A 111 2.48 -0.35 4.11
N VAL A 112 3.70 0.08 4.41
CA VAL A 112 4.47 0.98 3.55
C VAL A 112 4.76 0.35 2.19
N LYS A 113 5.15 -0.93 2.15
CA LYS A 113 5.41 -1.64 0.89
C LYS A 113 4.15 -1.76 0.02
N HIS A 114 2.99 -2.03 0.62
CA HIS A 114 1.72 -2.08 -0.09
C HIS A 114 1.31 -0.70 -0.61
N ARG A 115 1.41 0.34 0.21
CA ARG A 115 1.12 1.73 -0.20
C ARG A 115 2.01 2.17 -1.36
N ASN A 116 3.30 1.85 -1.32
CA ASN A 116 4.22 2.16 -2.42
C ASN A 116 3.83 1.46 -3.72
N HIS A 117 3.25 0.27 -3.64
CA HIS A 117 2.71 -0.43 -4.82
C HIS A 117 1.49 0.31 -5.38
N GLN A 118 0.51 0.64 -4.53
CA GLN A 118 -0.70 1.36 -4.94
C GLN A 118 -0.38 2.71 -5.59
N LEU A 119 0.55 3.47 -5.01
CA LEU A 119 1.00 4.75 -5.58
C LEU A 119 1.61 4.60 -6.98
N ARG A 120 2.33 3.51 -7.23
CA ARG A 120 2.91 3.22 -8.55
C ARG A 120 1.84 2.86 -9.57
N GLU A 121 0.88 2.01 -9.20
CA GLU A 121 -0.24 1.65 -10.09
C GLU A 121 -1.10 2.86 -10.44
N SER A 122 -1.31 3.77 -9.49
CA SER A 122 -2.05 5.02 -9.73
C SER A 122 -1.29 5.99 -10.64
N TYR A 123 0.05 5.94 -10.62
CA TYR A 123 0.89 6.82 -11.45
C TYR A 123 1.06 6.31 -12.89
N ASP A 124 1.02 5.00 -13.10
CA ASP A 124 1.14 4.38 -14.43
C ASP A 124 -0.16 4.51 -15.27
N GLY A 125 -1.26 4.90 -14.64
CA GLY A 125 -2.57 5.08 -15.28
C GLY A 125 -2.99 6.53 -15.55
N GLY A 126 -2.18 7.53 -15.22
CA GLY A 126 -2.56 8.93 -15.33
C GLY A 126 -1.39 9.85 -15.67
N ASP A 127 -1.50 10.45 -16.85
CA ASP A 127 -0.88 11.69 -17.27
C ASP A 127 0.58 11.66 -17.74
N GLU A 128 0.78 11.26 -19.00
CA GLU A 128 1.89 11.74 -19.82
C GLU A 128 2.00 13.29 -19.73
N GLU A 129 0.90 14.00 -19.52
CA GLU A 129 0.82 15.45 -19.43
C GLU A 129 1.57 16.03 -18.22
N ILE A 130 1.49 15.41 -17.04
CA ILE A 130 2.23 15.86 -15.85
C ILE A 130 3.73 15.58 -16.01
N THR A 131 4.09 14.46 -16.60
CA THR A 131 5.50 14.11 -16.86
C THR A 131 6.10 15.08 -17.86
N ILE A 132 5.38 15.45 -18.92
CA ILE A 132 5.79 16.46 -19.89
C ILE A 132 5.91 17.86 -19.24
N MET A 133 4.97 18.25 -18.37
CA MET A 133 5.06 19.49 -17.60
C MET A 133 6.28 19.53 -16.68
N LEU A 134 6.57 18.46 -15.95
CA LEU A 134 7.77 18.37 -15.11
C LEU A 134 9.06 18.42 -15.92
N TYR A 135 9.12 17.76 -17.08
CA TYR A 135 10.25 17.86 -17.99
C TYR A 135 10.40 19.27 -18.58
N ALA A 136 9.29 19.94 -18.91
CA ALA A 136 9.31 21.31 -19.40
C ALA A 136 9.77 22.31 -18.34
N LEU A 137 9.38 22.12 -17.08
CA LEU A 137 9.83 22.94 -15.95
C LEU A 137 11.32 22.71 -15.63
N HIS A 138 11.81 21.46 -15.66
CA HIS A 138 13.24 21.15 -15.48
C HIS A 138 14.10 21.66 -16.63
N GLY A 139 13.64 21.53 -17.87
CA GLY A 139 14.35 22.03 -19.05
C GLY A 139 14.51 23.56 -19.05
N ASN A 140 13.50 24.28 -18.57
CA ASN A 140 13.56 25.74 -18.41
C ASN A 140 14.46 26.19 -17.24
N PHE A 141 14.54 25.39 -16.16
CA PHE A 141 15.42 25.67 -15.03
C PHE A 141 16.90 25.57 -15.43
N LEU A 142 17.28 24.50 -16.15
CA LEU A 142 18.66 24.33 -16.64
C LEU A 142 19.06 25.38 -17.66
N ARG A 143 18.18 25.75 -18.59
CA ARG A 143 18.46 26.85 -19.57
C ARG A 143 18.65 28.21 -18.89
N ARG A 144 17.98 28.44 -17.77
CA ARG A 144 18.12 29.71 -17.02
C ARG A 144 19.41 29.74 -16.20
N PHE A 145 19.90 28.59 -15.74
CA PHE A 145 21.14 28.45 -14.97
C PHE A 145 22.39 28.64 -15.85
N TYR A 146 22.38 28.10 -17.11
CA TYR A 146 23.46 28.25 -18.04
C TYR A 146 23.56 29.65 -18.71
N ARG A 147 22.61 30.54 -18.45
CA ARG A 147 22.65 31.93 -18.96
C ARG A 147 23.32 32.91 -17.98
N PHE A 148 23.63 32.44 -16.77
CA PHE A 148 24.25 33.23 -15.71
C PHE A 148 25.72 32.83 -15.41
N LEU A 149 26.25 31.85 -16.12
CA LEU A 149 27.70 31.51 -16.17
C LEU A 149 28.28 31.97 -17.48
#